data_99cffd3d55c510092382f83450f18a07
#
_entry.id   99cffd3d55c510092382f83450f18a07
#
_cell.length_a   1.000
_cell.length_b   1.000
_cell.length_c   1.000
_cell.angle_alpha   90.00
_cell.angle_beta   90.00
_cell.angle_gamma   90.00
#
_symmetry.space_group_name_H-M   'P 1'
#
loop_
_entity.id
_entity.type
_entity.pdbx_description
1 polymer ?
#
loop_
_entity_poly.entity_id
_entity_poly.type
_entity_poly.pdbx_seq_one_letter_code
_entity_poly.pdbx_strand_id
1 'polypeptide(L)'
;MDAIDRKILALLQDDASLSVAEIGNRVGLSSTPCWKRIQRLEADGVLLKRVALVDQDKLGLGVTVFVSIETGDHSQDWLDRFAQVVGSMPEVMEFYRMAGDVDYMLRVVVTDIAGYDAFYKRMIAAVPLKNVTSRFAMEKIKSTTALPVP
;
A
#
# COMPACT_ATOMS: atom_id res chain seq x y z
N MET A 1 14.01 -3.71 -19.09
CA MET A 1 13.06 -4.80 -18.77
C MET A 1 12.46 -5.33 -20.06
N ASP A 2 12.62 -6.62 -20.35
CA ASP A 2 12.12 -7.28 -21.56
C ASP A 2 10.85 -8.11 -21.28
N ALA A 3 10.30 -8.79 -22.31
CA ALA A 3 9.08 -9.58 -22.19
C ALA A 3 9.22 -10.76 -21.20
N ILE A 4 10.41 -11.32 -21.03
CA ILE A 4 10.65 -12.40 -20.07
C ILE A 4 10.66 -11.84 -18.65
N ASP A 5 11.29 -10.69 -18.42
CA ASP A 5 11.27 -10.03 -17.12
C ASP A 5 9.84 -9.71 -16.67
N ARG A 6 8.98 -9.24 -17.58
CA ARG A 6 7.56 -8.98 -17.31
C ARG A 6 6.81 -10.24 -16.90
N LYS A 7 7.05 -11.36 -17.57
CA LYS A 7 6.47 -12.66 -17.20
C LYS A 7 6.94 -13.13 -15.81
N ILE A 8 8.23 -12.96 -15.50
CA ILE A 8 8.77 -13.28 -14.18
C ILE A 8 8.07 -12.44 -13.09
N LEU A 9 7.93 -11.13 -13.32
CA LEU A 9 7.24 -10.23 -12.37
C LEU A 9 5.77 -10.60 -12.20
N ALA A 10 5.07 -10.94 -13.29
CA ALA A 10 3.68 -11.37 -13.19
C ALA A 10 3.53 -12.64 -12.34
N LEU A 11 4.40 -13.65 -12.55
CA LEU A 11 4.41 -14.87 -11.74
C LEU A 11 4.69 -14.60 -10.27
N LEU A 12 5.68 -13.75 -9.96
CA LEU A 12 6.05 -13.42 -8.59
C LEU A 12 5.00 -12.56 -7.87
N GLN A 13 4.25 -11.76 -8.59
CA GLN A 13 3.12 -11.01 -8.03
C GLN A 13 1.90 -11.91 -7.72
N ASP A 14 1.74 -12.98 -8.47
CA ASP A 14 0.67 -13.98 -8.26
C ASP A 14 1.04 -14.94 -7.14
N ASP A 15 2.25 -15.51 -7.19
CA ASP A 15 2.76 -16.45 -6.20
C ASP A 15 4.27 -16.30 -5.98
N ALA A 16 4.63 -15.61 -4.89
CA ALA A 16 6.02 -15.39 -4.50
C ALA A 16 6.71 -16.63 -3.89
N SER A 17 5.97 -17.74 -3.66
CA SER A 17 6.50 -18.99 -3.14
C SER A 17 7.13 -19.89 -4.21
N LEU A 18 6.90 -19.58 -5.49
CA LEU A 18 7.48 -20.32 -6.61
C LEU A 18 9.01 -20.34 -6.52
N SER A 19 9.60 -21.50 -6.71
CA SER A 19 11.04 -21.65 -6.84
C SER A 19 11.56 -21.06 -8.14
N VAL A 20 12.84 -20.72 -8.18
CA VAL A 20 13.50 -20.22 -9.41
C VAL A 20 13.38 -21.22 -10.58
N ALA A 21 13.42 -22.52 -10.27
CA ALA A 21 13.26 -23.58 -11.28
C ALA A 21 11.84 -23.58 -11.88
N GLU A 22 10.81 -23.45 -11.04
CA GLU A 22 9.42 -23.38 -11.49
C GLU A 22 9.16 -22.13 -12.32
N ILE A 23 9.66 -20.98 -11.88
CA ILE A 23 9.57 -19.72 -12.67
C ILE A 23 10.29 -19.89 -14.00
N GLY A 24 11.53 -20.41 -13.99
CA GLY A 24 12.31 -20.66 -15.19
C GLY A 24 11.55 -21.52 -16.21
N ASN A 25 10.99 -22.63 -15.76
CA ASN A 25 10.19 -23.54 -16.61
C ASN A 25 9.00 -22.80 -17.27
N ARG A 26 8.30 -21.94 -16.52
CA ARG A 26 7.13 -21.20 -17.03
C ARG A 26 7.48 -20.09 -18.01
N VAL A 27 8.70 -19.55 -17.93
CA VAL A 27 9.18 -18.49 -18.84
C VAL A 27 10.14 -18.99 -19.93
N GLY A 28 10.42 -20.30 -19.96
CA GLY A 28 11.30 -20.91 -20.95
C GLY A 28 12.79 -20.68 -20.70
N LEU A 29 13.21 -20.62 -19.43
CA LEU A 29 14.60 -20.47 -19.01
C LEU A 29 15.03 -21.61 -18.07
N SER A 30 16.33 -21.92 -18.11
CA SER A 30 16.95 -22.72 -17.02
C SER A 30 17.09 -21.87 -15.75
N SER A 31 17.35 -22.51 -14.61
CA SER A 31 17.39 -21.85 -13.30
C SER A 31 18.39 -20.72 -13.19
N THR A 32 19.61 -20.89 -13.73
CA THR A 32 20.67 -19.88 -13.60
C THR A 32 20.35 -18.56 -14.30
N PRO A 33 19.96 -18.52 -15.59
CA PRO A 33 19.57 -17.25 -16.22
C PRO A 33 18.29 -16.67 -15.62
N CYS A 34 17.35 -17.50 -15.15
CA CYS A 34 16.16 -17.02 -14.45
C CYS A 34 16.54 -16.32 -13.14
N TRP A 35 17.39 -16.95 -12.31
CA TRP A 35 17.90 -16.37 -11.08
C TRP A 35 18.62 -15.04 -11.32
N LYS A 36 19.49 -14.96 -12.32
CA LYS A 36 20.20 -13.71 -12.65
C LYS A 36 19.25 -12.57 -13.02
N ARG A 37 18.14 -12.88 -13.71
CA ARG A 37 17.11 -11.87 -14.02
C ARG A 37 16.39 -11.39 -12.77
N ILE A 38 16.00 -12.29 -11.87
CA ILE A 38 15.37 -11.94 -10.61
C ILE A 38 16.29 -11.05 -9.77
N GLN A 39 17.57 -11.43 -9.63
CA GLN A 39 18.56 -10.62 -8.90
C GLN A 39 18.74 -9.22 -9.51
N ARG A 40 18.72 -9.10 -10.83
CA ARG A 40 18.78 -7.79 -11.49
C ARG A 40 17.52 -6.97 -11.18
N LEU A 41 16.31 -7.56 -11.25
CA LEU A 41 15.08 -6.87 -10.94
C LEU A 41 15.01 -6.40 -9.47
N GLU A 42 15.60 -7.16 -8.55
CA GLU A 42 15.79 -6.76 -7.16
C GLU A 42 16.80 -5.62 -7.02
N ALA A 43 17.96 -5.73 -7.67
CA ALA A 43 19.03 -4.72 -7.65
C ALA A 43 18.59 -3.39 -8.27
N ASP A 44 17.80 -3.44 -9.34
CA ASP A 44 17.23 -2.27 -10.03
C ASP A 44 16.04 -1.65 -9.24
N GLY A 45 15.63 -2.24 -8.12
CA GLY A 45 14.51 -1.77 -7.32
C GLY A 45 13.13 -1.95 -7.97
N VAL A 46 13.01 -2.76 -9.02
CA VAL A 46 11.72 -3.12 -9.64
C VAL A 46 10.97 -4.13 -8.78
N LEU A 47 11.67 -5.14 -8.27
CA LEU A 47 11.17 -6.06 -7.27
C LEU A 47 11.66 -5.62 -5.90
N LEU A 48 10.74 -5.05 -5.10
CA LEU A 48 11.09 -4.43 -3.81
C LEU A 48 11.33 -5.47 -2.72
N LYS A 49 10.35 -6.37 -2.51
CA LYS A 49 10.39 -7.42 -1.47
C LYS A 49 9.27 -8.44 -1.70
N ARG A 50 9.40 -9.58 -1.03
CA ARG A 50 8.34 -10.58 -0.93
C ARG A 50 7.72 -10.51 0.44
N VAL A 51 6.39 -10.50 0.51
CA VAL A 51 5.63 -10.40 1.76
C VAL A 51 4.50 -11.42 1.77
N ALA A 52 4.09 -11.85 2.98
CA ALA A 52 2.86 -12.58 3.16
C ALA A 52 1.67 -11.59 3.18
N LEU A 53 0.61 -11.92 2.47
CA LEU A 53 -0.66 -11.23 2.56
C LEU A 53 -1.52 -11.92 3.61
N VAL A 54 -2.19 -11.14 4.44
CA VAL A 54 -3.07 -11.65 5.49
C VAL A 54 -4.50 -11.17 5.26
N ASP A 55 -5.45 -11.99 5.67
CA ASP A 55 -6.87 -11.67 5.60
C ASP A 55 -7.24 -10.68 6.71
N GLN A 56 -7.60 -9.47 6.31
CA GLN A 56 -7.96 -8.36 7.18
C GLN A 56 -9.14 -8.73 8.11
N ASP A 57 -10.14 -9.40 7.58
CA ASP A 57 -11.37 -9.73 8.33
C ASP A 57 -11.07 -10.81 9.39
N LYS A 58 -10.20 -11.77 9.07
CA LYS A 58 -9.76 -12.80 10.03
C LYS A 58 -8.86 -12.25 11.13
N LEU A 59 -8.24 -11.10 10.92
CA LEU A 59 -7.53 -10.35 11.96
C LEU A 59 -8.49 -9.47 12.81
N GLY A 60 -9.78 -9.47 12.54
CA GLY A 60 -10.75 -8.63 13.23
C GLY A 60 -10.70 -7.15 12.84
N LEU A 61 -10.05 -6.83 11.71
CA LEU A 61 -9.92 -5.46 11.20
C LEU A 61 -11.01 -5.17 10.16
N GLY A 62 -12.28 -5.31 10.57
CA GLY A 62 -13.44 -5.31 9.66
C GLY A 62 -13.83 -3.94 9.08
N VAL A 63 -13.23 -2.84 9.52
CA VAL A 63 -13.62 -1.49 9.09
C VAL A 63 -12.50 -0.81 8.31
N THR A 64 -12.81 -0.47 7.06
CA THR A 64 -11.94 0.34 6.20
C THR A 64 -12.56 1.72 6.02
N VAL A 65 -11.76 2.77 6.24
CA VAL A 65 -12.19 4.16 6.13
C VAL A 65 -11.27 4.92 5.17
N PHE A 66 -11.87 5.64 4.24
CA PHE A 66 -11.17 6.60 3.39
C PHE A 66 -11.35 8.00 3.97
N VAL A 67 -10.25 8.62 4.34
CA VAL A 67 -10.24 9.91 5.04
C VAL A 67 -9.68 10.98 4.13
N SER A 68 -10.52 11.94 3.74
CA SER A 68 -10.10 13.12 2.97
C SER A 68 -9.79 14.26 3.94
N ILE A 69 -8.68 14.93 3.74
CA ILE A 69 -8.17 15.96 4.63
C ILE A 69 -7.90 17.23 3.83
N GLU A 70 -8.40 18.35 4.36
CA GLU A 70 -8.05 19.69 3.91
C GLU A 70 -7.27 20.40 5.02
N THR A 71 -6.19 21.10 4.64
CA THR A 71 -5.42 21.95 5.55
C THR A 71 -5.49 23.42 5.13
N GLY A 72 -5.42 24.32 6.10
CA GLY A 72 -5.22 25.76 5.85
C GLY A 72 -3.75 26.15 5.78
N ASP A 73 -2.84 25.24 6.15
CA ASP A 73 -1.40 25.45 6.17
C ASP A 73 -0.72 24.52 5.14
N HIS A 74 -0.08 25.09 4.15
CA HIS A 74 0.64 24.38 3.08
C HIS A 74 2.17 24.46 3.26
N SER A 75 2.65 24.83 4.45
CA SER A 75 4.09 24.87 4.75
C SER A 75 4.71 23.48 4.77
N GLN A 76 5.99 23.42 4.45
CA GLN A 76 6.75 22.16 4.52
C GLN A 76 6.80 21.60 5.95
N ASP A 77 6.96 22.47 6.94
CA ASP A 77 7.01 22.10 8.37
C ASP A 77 5.71 21.43 8.82
N TRP A 78 4.56 21.95 8.38
CA TRP A 78 3.25 21.32 8.64
C TRP A 78 3.18 19.94 8.02
N LEU A 79 3.54 19.82 6.74
CA LEU A 79 3.52 18.54 6.01
C LEU A 79 4.44 17.51 6.66
N ASP A 80 5.67 17.87 7.00
CA ASP A 80 6.63 16.97 7.59
C ASP A 80 6.13 16.45 8.95
N ARG A 81 5.57 17.33 9.78
CA ARG A 81 4.96 16.95 11.05
C ARG A 81 3.76 16.04 10.87
N PHE A 82 2.86 16.37 9.94
CA PHE A 82 1.69 15.57 9.63
C PHE A 82 2.07 14.19 9.10
N ALA A 83 2.97 14.14 8.13
CA ALA A 83 3.47 12.90 7.55
C ALA A 83 4.15 12.01 8.61
N GLN A 84 4.97 12.60 9.49
CA GLN A 84 5.65 11.86 10.56
C GLN A 84 4.66 11.26 11.55
N VAL A 85 3.70 12.04 12.03
CA VAL A 85 2.75 11.57 13.06
C VAL A 85 1.74 10.59 12.46
N VAL A 86 1.06 10.98 11.39
CA VAL A 86 -0.01 10.17 10.80
C VAL A 86 0.55 8.96 10.06
N GLY A 87 1.69 9.11 9.38
CA GLY A 87 2.37 8.01 8.70
C GLY A 87 2.93 6.94 9.64
N SER A 88 3.15 7.27 10.93
CA SER A 88 3.58 6.30 11.94
C SER A 88 2.43 5.54 12.61
N MET A 89 1.18 5.94 12.38
CA MET A 89 0.01 5.26 12.95
C MET A 89 -0.23 3.91 12.26
N PRO A 90 -0.28 2.80 12.99
CA PRO A 90 -0.38 1.46 12.40
C PRO A 90 -1.70 1.22 11.66
N GLU A 91 -2.74 1.97 11.95
CA GLU A 91 -4.03 1.91 11.27
C GLU A 91 -3.98 2.52 9.86
N VAL A 92 -3.01 3.38 9.57
CA VAL A 92 -2.84 4.04 8.27
C VAL A 92 -2.14 3.10 7.30
N MET A 93 -2.89 2.57 6.35
CA MET A 93 -2.38 1.66 5.32
C MET A 93 -1.78 2.41 4.13
N GLU A 94 -2.38 3.54 3.77
CA GLU A 94 -1.97 4.38 2.64
C GLU A 94 -2.17 5.85 2.99
N PHE A 95 -1.24 6.68 2.53
CA PHE A 95 -1.27 8.10 2.74
C PHE A 95 -0.78 8.80 1.46
N TYR A 96 -1.68 9.58 0.84
CA TYR A 96 -1.43 10.27 -0.42
C TYR A 96 -1.57 11.77 -0.25
N ARG A 97 -0.68 12.53 -0.90
CA ARG A 97 -0.92 13.93 -1.22
C ARG A 97 -1.72 13.98 -2.52
N MET A 98 -2.79 14.78 -2.52
CA MET A 98 -3.73 14.84 -3.62
C MET A 98 -3.58 16.16 -4.40
N ALA A 99 -3.97 16.12 -5.67
CA ALA A 99 -4.28 17.31 -6.44
C ALA A 99 -5.80 17.37 -6.61
N GLY A 100 -6.40 18.55 -6.41
CA GLY A 100 -7.84 18.76 -6.52
C GLY A 100 -8.43 19.44 -5.28
N ASP A 101 -9.64 19.06 -4.94
CA ASP A 101 -10.46 19.66 -3.88
C ASP A 101 -10.05 19.26 -2.45
N VAL A 102 -9.26 18.22 -2.30
CA VAL A 102 -8.70 17.80 -1.01
C VAL A 102 -7.17 17.74 -1.08
N ASP A 103 -6.50 17.97 0.06
CA ASP A 103 -5.04 18.02 0.11
C ASP A 103 -4.42 16.64 0.33
N TYR A 104 -5.04 15.79 1.15
CA TYR A 104 -4.54 14.45 1.48
C TYR A 104 -5.67 13.44 1.54
N MET A 105 -5.32 12.18 1.26
CA MET A 105 -6.20 11.02 1.36
C MET A 105 -5.49 9.92 2.13
N LEU A 106 -6.19 9.35 3.10
CA LEU A 106 -5.73 8.18 3.85
C LEU A 106 -6.65 7.00 3.57
N ARG A 107 -6.07 5.79 3.56
CA ARG A 107 -6.83 4.56 3.79
C ARG A 107 -6.46 4.03 5.16
N VAL A 108 -7.46 3.92 6.01
CA VAL A 108 -7.34 3.54 7.42
C VAL A 108 -8.08 2.23 7.64
N VAL A 109 -7.52 1.33 8.44
CA VAL A 109 -8.11 0.04 8.78
C VAL A 109 -8.14 -0.11 10.28
N VAL A 110 -9.33 -0.39 10.82
CA VAL A 110 -9.60 -0.49 12.27
C VAL A 110 -10.54 -1.65 12.57
N THR A 111 -10.67 -1.99 13.84
CA THR A 111 -11.54 -3.09 14.29
C THR A 111 -13.02 -2.74 14.19
N ASP A 112 -13.39 -1.51 14.58
CA ASP A 112 -14.76 -1.04 14.73
C ASP A 112 -14.84 0.48 14.70
N ILE A 113 -16.03 1.03 14.88
CA ILE A 113 -16.27 2.49 14.91
C ILE A 113 -15.56 3.14 16.09
N ALA A 114 -15.52 2.50 17.26
CA ALA A 114 -14.80 3.03 18.42
C ALA A 114 -13.28 3.11 18.17
N GLY A 115 -12.71 2.11 17.50
CA GLY A 115 -11.33 2.12 17.05
C GLY A 115 -11.04 3.26 16.08
N TYR A 116 -11.99 3.55 15.18
CA TYR A 116 -11.87 4.70 14.28
C TYR A 116 -11.93 6.03 15.04
N ASP A 117 -12.84 6.19 15.98
CA ASP A 117 -12.93 7.42 16.80
C ASP A 117 -11.63 7.67 17.58
N ALA A 118 -11.03 6.62 18.15
CA ALA A 118 -9.74 6.71 18.83
C ALA A 118 -8.59 7.14 17.88
N PHE A 119 -8.56 6.58 16.68
CA PHE A 119 -7.62 7.00 15.63
C PHE A 119 -7.84 8.46 15.23
N TYR A 120 -9.10 8.85 14.96
CA TYR A 120 -9.47 10.20 14.56
C TYR A 120 -9.01 11.25 15.59
N LYS A 121 -9.26 11.02 16.87
CA LYS A 121 -8.84 11.92 17.95
C LYS A 121 -7.33 12.11 18.02
N ARG A 122 -6.57 11.03 17.82
CA ARG A 122 -5.10 11.12 17.75
C ARG A 122 -4.63 11.92 16.53
N MET A 123 -5.24 11.70 15.38
CA MET A 123 -4.90 12.38 14.13
C MET A 123 -5.15 13.90 14.24
N ILE A 124 -6.34 14.32 14.68
CA ILE A 124 -6.68 15.74 14.78
C ILE A 124 -5.90 16.48 15.88
N ALA A 125 -5.40 15.77 16.88
CA ALA A 125 -4.53 16.34 17.90
C ALA A 125 -3.10 16.59 17.42
N ALA A 126 -2.67 15.96 16.32
CA ALA A 126 -1.30 16.03 15.82
C ALA A 126 -0.96 17.39 15.21
N VAL A 127 -1.87 17.94 14.39
CA VAL A 127 -1.70 19.21 13.67
C VAL A 127 -3.07 19.86 13.43
N PRO A 128 -3.12 21.20 13.23
CA PRO A 128 -4.34 21.89 12.83
C PRO A 128 -4.81 21.41 11.45
N LEU A 129 -6.10 21.03 11.35
CA LEU A 129 -6.76 20.64 10.11
C LEU A 129 -7.95 21.57 9.86
N LYS A 130 -8.19 21.90 8.57
CA LYS A 130 -9.33 22.73 8.16
C LYS A 130 -10.61 21.91 8.10
N ASN A 131 -10.53 20.72 7.47
CA ASN A 131 -11.66 19.82 7.32
C ASN A 131 -11.19 18.37 7.21
N VAL A 132 -11.99 17.45 7.78
CA VAL A 132 -11.77 16.01 7.69
C VAL A 132 -13.09 15.33 7.33
N THR A 133 -13.10 14.60 6.23
CA THR A 133 -14.27 13.82 5.82
C THR A 133 -13.92 12.34 5.82
N SER A 134 -14.63 11.58 6.64
CA SER A 134 -14.45 10.14 6.78
C SER A 134 -15.54 9.38 6.02
N ARG A 135 -15.13 8.47 5.12
CA ARG A 135 -16.05 7.64 4.33
C ARG A 135 -15.77 6.19 4.63
N PHE A 136 -16.73 5.51 5.22
CA PHE A 136 -16.66 4.09 5.56
C PHE A 136 -16.96 3.24 4.32
N ALA A 137 -16.06 2.33 3.99
CA ALA A 137 -16.29 1.37 2.92
C ALA A 137 -17.36 0.36 3.36
N MET A 138 -18.42 0.23 2.60
CA MET A 138 -19.49 -0.73 2.88
C MET A 138 -19.11 -2.14 2.43
N GLU A 139 -18.34 -2.24 1.35
CA GLU A 139 -17.93 -3.49 0.74
C GLU A 139 -16.62 -3.31 -0.03
N LYS A 140 -15.74 -4.30 0.04
CA LYS A 140 -14.53 -4.38 -0.77
C LYS A 140 -14.79 -5.27 -1.99
N ILE A 141 -15.15 -4.66 -3.12
CA ILE A 141 -15.49 -5.39 -4.36
C ILE A 141 -14.24 -6.00 -5.00
N LYS A 142 -13.12 -5.28 -5.00
CA LYS A 142 -11.84 -5.74 -5.54
C LYS A 142 -10.68 -5.18 -4.74
N SER A 143 -9.73 -6.03 -4.43
CA SER A 143 -8.42 -5.62 -3.91
C SER A 143 -7.35 -6.54 -4.48
N THR A 144 -6.27 -5.95 -5.00
CA THR A 144 -5.11 -6.68 -5.48
C THR A 144 -3.84 -5.88 -5.24
N THR A 145 -2.76 -6.57 -4.95
CA THR A 145 -1.42 -5.98 -4.86
C THR A 145 -0.65 -6.15 -6.17
N ALA A 146 -1.17 -6.96 -7.11
CA ALA A 146 -0.55 -7.19 -8.40
C ALA A 146 -0.76 -5.99 -9.32
N LEU A 147 0.32 -5.32 -9.68
CA LEU A 147 0.32 -4.23 -10.65
C LEU A 147 0.23 -4.78 -12.08
N PRO A 148 -0.49 -4.11 -13.00
CA PRO A 148 -0.41 -4.46 -14.40
C PRO A 148 1.02 -4.20 -14.91
N VAL A 149 1.66 -5.26 -15.42
CA VAL A 149 3.01 -5.16 -15.97
C VAL A 149 2.90 -4.82 -17.46
N PRO A 150 3.28 -3.61 -17.90
CA PRO A 150 3.10 -3.14 -19.27
C PRO A 150 4.03 -3.80 -20.28
#